data_73b129d63b9a840854349ff26515e46d
#
_entry.id   73b129d63b9a840854349ff26515e46d
#
_cell.length_a   1.000
_cell.length_b   1.000
_cell.length_c   1.000
_cell.angle_alpha   90.00
_cell.angle_beta   90.00
_cell.angle_gamma   90.00
#
_symmetry.space_group_name_H-M   'P 1'
#
loop_
_entity.id
_entity.type
_entity.pdbx_description
1 polymer ?
#
loop_
_entity_poly.entity_id
_entity_poly.type
_entity_poly.pdbx_seq_one_letter_code
_entity_poly.pdbx_strand_id
1 'polypeptide(L)' 'MAKAVDCPCGVTLHGETDDELVANVEAHVQADHPEMVGTMTRDKIMEMAHAA' A
#
# COMPACT_ATOMS: atom_id res chain seq x y z
N MET A 1 -4.68 10.41 10.82
CA MET A 1 -3.21 10.50 10.88
C MET A 1 -2.62 9.79 9.67
N ALA A 2 -1.57 10.36 9.12
CA ALA A 2 -0.95 9.78 7.92
C ALA A 2 -0.24 8.47 8.23
N LYS A 3 -0.29 7.55 7.27
CA LYS A 3 0.41 6.28 7.35
C LYS A 3 1.19 6.04 6.07
N ALA A 4 2.14 5.15 6.13
CA ALA A 4 2.96 4.81 4.97
C ALA A 4 3.20 3.32 4.90
N VAL A 5 3.42 2.84 3.68
CA VAL A 5 3.80 1.45 3.40
C VAL A 5 5.05 1.47 2.54
N ASP A 6 6.06 0.72 2.95
CA ASP A 6 7.29 0.57 2.16
C ASP A 6 7.13 -0.65 1.25
N CYS A 7 7.04 -0.38 -0.05
CA CYS A 7 6.97 -1.47 -1.03
C CYS A 7 8.33 -2.13 -1.19
N PRO A 8 8.40 -3.46 -1.35
CA PRO A 8 9.67 -4.16 -1.57
C PRO A 8 10.47 -3.65 -2.76
N CYS A 9 9.80 -2.99 -3.71
CA CYS A 9 10.47 -2.42 -4.87
C CYS A 9 11.21 -1.10 -4.58
N GLY A 10 11.15 -0.61 -3.34
CA GLY A 10 11.83 0.61 -2.94
C GLY A 10 10.98 1.87 -2.96
N VAL A 11 9.70 1.74 -3.31
CA VAL A 11 8.77 2.86 -3.33
C VAL A 11 8.04 2.94 -1.99
N THR A 12 7.92 4.13 -1.42
CA THR A 12 7.13 4.38 -0.22
C THR A 12 5.83 5.05 -0.60
N LEU A 13 4.72 4.48 -0.16
CA LEU A 13 3.39 4.98 -0.45
C LEU A 13 2.78 5.56 0.81
N HIS A 14 2.04 6.66 0.66
CA HIS A 14 1.45 7.39 1.80
C HIS A 14 -0.05 7.52 1.62
N GLY A 15 -0.75 7.68 2.73
CA GLY A 15 -2.16 8.00 2.75
C GLY A 15 -2.52 8.68 4.06
N GLU A 16 -3.44 9.62 4.02
CA GLU A 16 -3.88 10.34 5.22
C GLU A 16 -4.87 9.52 6.04
N THR A 17 -5.57 8.61 5.39
CA THR A 17 -6.47 7.67 6.03
C THR A 17 -6.11 6.26 5.59
N ASP A 18 -6.61 5.27 6.33
CA ASP A 18 -6.38 3.88 5.97
C ASP A 18 -6.93 3.57 4.57
N ASP A 19 -8.13 4.08 4.27
CA ASP A 19 -8.75 3.87 2.95
C ASP A 19 -7.92 4.50 1.83
N GLU A 20 -7.41 5.70 2.06
CA GLU A 20 -6.57 6.36 1.08
C GLU A 20 -5.27 5.60 0.85
N LEU A 21 -4.64 5.14 1.93
CA LEU A 21 -3.41 4.36 1.83
C LEU A 21 -3.65 3.08 1.04
N VAL A 22 -4.72 2.36 1.34
CA VAL A 22 -5.07 1.13 0.62
C VAL A 22 -5.28 1.42 -0.86
N ALA A 23 -6.01 2.47 -1.20
CA ALA A 23 -6.26 2.84 -2.59
C ALA A 23 -4.95 3.16 -3.32
N ASN A 24 -4.04 3.87 -2.66
CA ASN A 24 -2.75 4.23 -3.26
C ASN A 24 -1.88 2.98 -3.48
N VAL A 25 -1.86 2.07 -2.51
CA VAL A 25 -1.10 0.82 -2.65
C VAL A 25 -1.67 -0.04 -3.76
N GLU A 26 -2.99 -0.17 -3.83
CA GLU A 26 -3.63 -0.95 -4.88
C GLU A 26 -3.32 -0.39 -6.27
N ALA A 27 -3.38 0.93 -6.43
CA ALA A 27 -3.06 1.56 -7.70
C ALA A 27 -1.61 1.29 -8.10
N HIS A 28 -0.69 1.38 -7.15
CA HIS A 28 0.72 1.10 -7.41
C HIS A 28 0.93 -0.36 -7.83
N VAL A 29 0.32 -1.28 -7.10
CA VAL A 29 0.45 -2.71 -7.39
C VAL A 29 -0.12 -3.03 -8.76
N GLN A 30 -1.27 -2.46 -9.12
CA GLN A 30 -1.86 -2.70 -10.43
C GLN A 30 -0.97 -2.20 -11.57
N ALA A 31 -0.28 -1.08 -11.36
CA ALA A 31 0.56 -0.48 -12.39
C ALA A 31 1.91 -1.17 -12.52
N ASP A 32 2.56 -1.43 -11.39
CA ASP A 32 3.95 -1.91 -11.38
C ASP A 32 4.09 -3.39 -11.07
N HIS A 33 3.14 -3.96 -10.35
CA HIS A 33 3.20 -5.35 -9.90
C HIS A 33 1.86 -6.05 -10.10
N PRO A 34 1.35 -6.13 -11.33
CA PRO A 34 0.01 -6.70 -11.56
C PRO A 34 -0.14 -8.14 -11.07
N GLU A 35 0.94 -8.89 -11.00
CA GLU A 35 0.93 -10.25 -10.49
C GLU A 35 0.68 -10.31 -8.98
N MET A 36 0.83 -9.19 -8.27
CA MET A 36 0.63 -9.13 -6.83
C MET A 36 -0.76 -8.65 -6.42
N VAL A 37 -1.61 -8.31 -7.38
CA VAL A 37 -2.94 -7.76 -7.08
C VAL A 37 -3.74 -8.66 -6.16
N GLY A 38 -3.71 -9.97 -6.38
CA GLY A 38 -4.43 -10.92 -5.54
C GLY A 38 -3.76 -11.19 -4.20
N THR A 39 -2.49 -10.82 -4.04
CA THR A 39 -1.71 -11.05 -2.82
C THR A 39 -1.79 -9.85 -1.87
N MET A 40 -1.87 -8.65 -2.41
CA MET A 40 -1.90 -7.42 -1.60
C MET A 40 -3.32 -7.08 -1.22
N THR A 41 -3.84 -7.79 -0.22
CA THR A 41 -5.16 -7.53 0.32
C THR A 41 -5.12 -6.36 1.30
N ARG A 42 -6.29 -5.84 1.66
CA ARG A 42 -6.39 -4.75 2.64
C ARG A 42 -5.71 -5.15 3.96
N ASP A 43 -5.95 -6.36 4.42
CA ASP A 43 -5.35 -6.83 5.68
C ASP A 43 -3.82 -6.85 5.59
N LYS A 44 -3.30 -7.31 4.47
CA LYS A 44 -1.86 -7.34 4.26
C LYS A 44 -1.27 -5.93 4.24
N ILE A 45 -1.94 -5.01 3.57
CA ILE A 45 -1.51 -3.61 3.51
C ILE A 45 -1.50 -3.00 4.91
N MET A 46 -2.53 -3.26 5.68
CA MET A 46 -2.62 -2.73 7.05
C MET A 46 -1.54 -3.29 7.96
N GLU A 47 -1.16 -4.55 7.77
CA GLU A 47 -0.04 -5.13 8.52
C GLU A 47 1.28 -4.42 8.25
N MET A 48 1.47 -3.98 7.02
CA MET A 48 2.70 -3.32 6.60
C MET A 48 2.69 -1.82 6.89
N ALA A 49 1.52 -1.25 7.15
CA ALA A 49 1.38 0.18 7.36
C ALA A 49 2.00 0.61 8.68
N HIS A 50 2.65 1.77 8.66
CA HIS A 50 3.25 2.36 9.86
C HIS A 50 3.03 3.86 9.83
N ALA A 51 3.19 4.52 10.97
CA ALA A 51 3.04 5.96 11.07
C ALA A 51 4.08 6.65 10.19
N ALA A 52 3.59 7.59 9.40
CA ALA A 52 4.46 8.35 8.52
C ALA A 52 5.14 9.51 9.26
#